data_7daae9a8215b073261c850053db631c7
#
_entry.id   7daae9a8215b073261c850053db631c7
#
_cell.length_a   1.000
_cell.length_b   1.000
_cell.length_c   1.000
_cell.angle_alpha   90.00
_cell.angle_beta   90.00
_cell.angle_gamma   90.00
#
_symmetry.space_group_name_H-M   'P 1'
#
loop_
_entity.id
_entity.type
_entity.pdbx_description
1 polymer ?
#
loop_
_entity_poly.entity_id
_entity_poly.type
_entity_poly.pdbx_seq_one_letter_code
_entity_poly.pdbx_strand_id
1 'polypeptide(L)'
;MMKNIVVKGAREHNLKNIDVEIPREKLVVLTGLSGSGKSSLAFDTIYAEGQRRYVESLSSYARMFLGQMEKPNVDSIEGLSPAISIDQKTTSKNPRSTVGTVTEIYDYLRLMYARIGIPHCPICGREIKQQTVDQIVDSVMSLPERSKIQVLAPVIRGKKGEHKKVLESASKSGFVRVRVDGIIYDLSENITLEKNKKHNIDIIVDRLVIKDDIQSRLADSIETASKLAGGLTVIAIQDGDDILYSQNYACPDHNFSIDKLSPRMFSFNNPFGACKKCTGLGVFLKVDKDLIIPNPELSIRKGGIKASGWAMEGSTIATMYFEALAEKYNFSLDTPVKELPPEILDIILYGTKGEKIRVVRKREYGSGVNEVPFEGIINNLERRFKETSSKWIKEEIESFMSATECEACHGRRLSPESLAVTVGGLNISEFCDMSVDKALDFINNIELTERQRMIAKLVIKEIISRLNFLKSVGLGYLTLSRAAGTLSGGESQRIRLATQIGSSLMGVLYILDEPSIGLHQRDNDKLLATLKNLRDLGNTVIVVEHDEDXXXXCR
;
A
#
# COMPACT_ATOMS: atom_id res chain seq x y z
N MET A 1 -6.32 -31.16 -33.60
CA MET A 1 -6.91 -29.91 -33.04
C MET A 1 -7.54 -29.11 -34.16
N MET A 2 -8.68 -28.44 -33.90
CA MET A 2 -9.30 -27.53 -34.86
C MET A 2 -8.33 -26.38 -35.17
N LYS A 3 -8.20 -26.04 -36.45
CA LYS A 3 -7.28 -24.98 -36.92
C LYS A 3 -7.88 -23.58 -36.76
N ASN A 4 -9.20 -23.48 -36.68
CA ASN A 4 -9.94 -22.20 -36.62
C ASN A 4 -10.90 -22.16 -35.43
N ILE A 5 -11.19 -20.97 -34.96
CA ILE A 5 -12.37 -20.64 -34.14
C ILE A 5 -13.48 -20.35 -35.16
N VAL A 6 -14.57 -21.12 -35.10
CA VAL A 6 -15.70 -21.00 -36.06
C VAL A 6 -16.91 -20.44 -35.31
N VAL A 7 -17.32 -19.24 -35.65
CA VAL A 7 -18.49 -18.55 -35.12
C VAL A 7 -19.62 -18.70 -36.14
N LYS A 8 -20.79 -19.15 -35.70
CA LYS A 8 -22.00 -19.32 -36.55
C LYS A 8 -23.15 -18.53 -35.96
N GLY A 9 -23.79 -17.69 -36.81
CA GLY A 9 -25.01 -16.99 -36.45
C GLY A 9 -24.88 -15.97 -35.35
N ALA A 10 -23.82 -15.16 -35.34
CA ALA A 10 -23.63 -14.12 -34.32
C ALA A 10 -24.61 -12.94 -34.53
N ARG A 11 -25.39 -12.63 -33.46
CA ARG A 11 -26.46 -11.60 -33.50
C ARG A 11 -26.40 -10.64 -32.30
N GLU A 12 -25.27 -10.59 -31.54
CA GLU A 12 -25.16 -9.66 -30.41
C GLU A 12 -25.20 -8.21 -30.91
N HIS A 13 -25.98 -7.39 -30.21
CA HIS A 13 -26.17 -5.96 -30.52
C HIS A 13 -26.53 -5.72 -32.00
N ASN A 14 -25.63 -5.13 -32.77
CA ASN A 14 -25.85 -4.78 -34.18
C ASN A 14 -25.35 -5.80 -35.19
N LEU A 15 -24.87 -6.98 -34.73
CA LEU A 15 -24.42 -8.04 -35.63
C LEU A 15 -25.61 -8.64 -36.39
N LYS A 16 -25.46 -8.82 -37.69
CA LYS A 16 -26.54 -9.20 -38.62
C LYS A 16 -26.49 -10.70 -38.99
N ASN A 17 -26.48 -11.57 -37.97
CA ASN A 17 -26.46 -13.01 -38.16
C ASN A 17 -25.24 -13.44 -39.00
N ILE A 18 -24.04 -13.07 -38.54
CA ILE A 18 -22.81 -13.29 -39.30
C ILE A 18 -22.13 -14.60 -38.91
N ASP A 19 -21.47 -15.23 -39.90
CA ASP A 19 -20.58 -16.37 -39.74
C ASP A 19 -19.14 -15.89 -39.96
N VAL A 20 -18.23 -16.30 -39.07
CA VAL A 20 -16.82 -15.87 -39.15
C VAL A 20 -15.89 -17.03 -38.75
N GLU A 21 -14.79 -17.21 -39.49
CA GLU A 21 -13.71 -18.14 -39.13
C GLU A 21 -12.45 -17.35 -38.80
N ILE A 22 -11.89 -17.63 -37.64
CA ILE A 22 -10.70 -16.93 -37.11
C ILE A 22 -9.59 -17.99 -36.91
N PRO A 23 -8.44 -17.83 -37.57
CA PRO A 23 -7.36 -18.83 -37.42
C PRO A 23 -6.77 -18.80 -36.01
N ARG A 24 -6.51 -19.99 -35.46
CA ARG A 24 -5.89 -20.15 -34.14
C ARG A 24 -4.37 -19.96 -34.25
N GLU A 25 -3.75 -19.62 -33.13
CA GLU A 25 -2.29 -19.42 -32.99
C GLU A 25 -1.77 -18.33 -33.95
N LYS A 26 -2.63 -17.34 -34.23
CA LYS A 26 -2.33 -16.20 -35.09
C LYS A 26 -2.66 -14.88 -34.37
N LEU A 27 -2.04 -13.80 -34.86
CA LEU A 27 -2.42 -12.44 -34.53
C LEU A 27 -3.45 -12.01 -35.58
N VAL A 28 -4.68 -11.76 -35.13
CA VAL A 28 -5.83 -11.43 -35.98
C VAL A 28 -6.32 -10.04 -35.61
N VAL A 29 -6.49 -9.19 -36.58
CA VAL A 29 -6.98 -7.81 -36.36
C VAL A 29 -8.40 -7.66 -36.95
N LEU A 30 -9.33 -7.19 -36.10
CA LEU A 30 -10.69 -6.83 -36.52
C LEU A 30 -10.70 -5.32 -36.78
N THR A 31 -10.91 -4.95 -38.03
CA THR A 31 -10.92 -3.54 -38.45
C THR A 31 -12.29 -3.14 -38.97
N GLY A 32 -12.55 -1.83 -39.06
CA GLY A 32 -13.80 -1.26 -39.58
C GLY A 32 -14.21 0.02 -38.87
N LEU A 33 -15.25 0.65 -39.35
CA LEU A 33 -15.77 1.91 -38.79
C LEU A 33 -16.26 1.74 -37.34
N SER A 34 -16.26 2.81 -36.58
CA SER A 34 -16.87 2.81 -35.24
C SER A 34 -18.34 2.41 -35.35
N GLY A 35 -18.81 1.54 -34.46
CA GLY A 35 -20.17 1.02 -34.48
C GLY A 35 -20.43 -0.12 -35.48
N SER A 36 -19.39 -0.62 -36.20
CA SER A 36 -19.57 -1.73 -37.15
C SER A 36 -19.74 -3.12 -36.50
N GLY A 37 -19.64 -3.23 -35.18
CA GLY A 37 -19.84 -4.50 -34.45
C GLY A 37 -18.56 -5.26 -34.08
N LYS A 38 -17.39 -4.66 -34.30
CA LYS A 38 -16.08 -5.30 -33.96
C LYS A 38 -16.01 -5.74 -32.51
N SER A 39 -16.31 -4.83 -31.59
CA SER A 39 -16.28 -5.10 -30.15
C SER A 39 -17.40 -6.07 -29.76
N SER A 40 -18.58 -5.98 -30.39
CA SER A 40 -19.69 -6.92 -30.19
C SER A 40 -19.28 -8.36 -30.57
N LEU A 41 -18.55 -8.53 -31.68
CA LEU A 41 -18.05 -9.84 -32.08
C LEU A 41 -16.93 -10.32 -31.11
N ALA A 42 -15.94 -9.48 -30.83
CA ALA A 42 -14.76 -9.86 -30.05
C ALA A 42 -15.09 -10.10 -28.57
N PHE A 43 -15.77 -9.13 -27.93
CA PHE A 43 -16.01 -9.15 -26.46
C PHE A 43 -17.36 -9.75 -26.09
N ASP A 44 -18.47 -9.24 -26.71
CA ASP A 44 -19.82 -9.65 -26.30
C ASP A 44 -20.20 -11.02 -26.86
N THR A 45 -19.50 -11.53 -27.88
CA THR A 45 -19.74 -12.85 -28.47
C THR A 45 -18.63 -13.85 -28.12
N ILE A 46 -17.42 -13.67 -28.68
CA ILE A 46 -16.34 -14.66 -28.57
C ILE A 46 -15.81 -14.77 -27.12
N TYR A 47 -15.44 -13.63 -26.51
CA TYR A 47 -14.94 -13.63 -25.12
C TYR A 47 -16.03 -14.07 -24.14
N ALA A 48 -17.24 -13.56 -24.29
CA ALA A 48 -18.37 -13.90 -23.41
C ALA A 48 -18.65 -15.40 -23.39
N GLU A 49 -18.66 -16.05 -24.55
CA GLU A 49 -18.85 -17.50 -24.66
C GLU A 49 -17.65 -18.27 -24.07
N GLY A 50 -16.43 -17.80 -24.32
CA GLY A 50 -15.22 -18.41 -23.73
C GLY A 50 -15.24 -18.37 -22.21
N GLN A 51 -15.61 -17.25 -21.65
CA GLN A 51 -15.74 -17.06 -20.19
C GLN A 51 -16.89 -17.90 -19.62
N ARG A 52 -18.05 -17.92 -20.30
CA ARG A 52 -19.21 -18.73 -19.86
C ARG A 52 -18.82 -20.20 -19.76
N ARG A 53 -18.17 -20.76 -20.79
CA ARG A 53 -17.70 -22.16 -20.79
C ARG A 53 -16.67 -22.43 -19.69
N TYR A 54 -15.78 -21.48 -19.46
CA TYR A 54 -14.77 -21.60 -18.39
C TYR A 54 -15.48 -21.67 -17.03
N VAL A 55 -16.41 -20.74 -16.76
CA VAL A 55 -17.16 -20.71 -15.49
C VAL A 55 -17.97 -22.01 -15.32
N GLU A 56 -18.61 -22.50 -16.39
CA GLU A 56 -19.38 -23.77 -16.37
C GLU A 56 -18.50 -24.98 -16.02
N SER A 57 -17.21 -24.95 -16.39
CA SER A 57 -16.28 -26.03 -16.09
C SER A 57 -15.84 -26.06 -14.61
N LEU A 58 -16.09 -25.00 -13.86
CA LEU A 58 -15.71 -24.88 -12.46
C LEU A 58 -16.67 -25.64 -11.53
N SER A 59 -16.25 -25.89 -10.29
CA SER A 59 -17.08 -26.51 -9.27
C SER A 59 -18.34 -25.68 -8.99
N SER A 60 -19.41 -26.32 -8.54
CA SER A 60 -20.68 -25.65 -8.16
C SER A 60 -20.45 -24.54 -7.12
N TYR A 61 -19.50 -24.74 -6.20
CA TYR A 61 -19.13 -23.76 -5.18
C TYR A 61 -18.52 -22.51 -5.81
N ALA A 62 -17.57 -22.68 -6.73
CA ALA A 62 -16.91 -21.53 -7.42
C ALA A 62 -17.93 -20.77 -8.29
N ARG A 63 -18.83 -21.48 -8.99
CA ARG A 63 -19.89 -20.86 -9.81
C ARG A 63 -20.83 -19.98 -8.98
N MET A 64 -21.12 -20.36 -7.74
CA MET A 64 -21.99 -19.58 -6.84
C MET A 64 -21.40 -18.19 -6.54
N PHE A 65 -20.07 -18.06 -6.50
CA PHE A 65 -19.40 -16.77 -6.25
C PHE A 65 -19.27 -15.93 -7.52
N LEU A 66 -19.03 -16.58 -8.67
CA LEU A 66 -18.80 -15.89 -9.95
C LEU A 66 -20.10 -15.46 -10.65
N GLY A 67 -21.22 -16.05 -10.23
CA GLY A 67 -22.53 -15.79 -10.84
C GLY A 67 -22.74 -16.60 -12.11
N GLN A 68 -23.98 -16.57 -12.60
CA GLN A 68 -24.37 -17.24 -13.84
C GLN A 68 -24.19 -16.25 -15.01
N MET A 69 -23.45 -16.66 -16.01
CA MET A 69 -23.23 -15.84 -17.21
C MET A 69 -24.27 -16.19 -18.28
N GLU A 70 -24.89 -15.20 -18.87
CA GLU A 70 -25.84 -15.38 -19.96
C GLU A 70 -25.11 -15.87 -21.20
N LYS A 71 -25.76 -16.75 -21.99
CA LYS A 71 -25.24 -17.20 -23.27
C LYS A 71 -25.37 -16.04 -24.27
N PRO A 72 -24.29 -15.68 -24.98
CA PRO A 72 -24.42 -14.67 -26.03
C PRO A 72 -25.33 -15.15 -27.16
N ASN A 73 -25.90 -14.20 -27.89
CA ASN A 73 -26.82 -14.47 -28.99
C ASN A 73 -26.04 -14.95 -30.23
N VAL A 74 -25.75 -16.24 -30.22
CA VAL A 74 -24.96 -16.91 -31.26
C VAL A 74 -25.41 -18.36 -31.37
N ASP A 75 -25.46 -18.92 -32.57
CA ASP A 75 -25.88 -20.31 -32.79
C ASP A 75 -24.85 -21.27 -32.18
N SER A 76 -23.60 -21.14 -32.59
CA SER A 76 -22.50 -21.94 -32.05
C SER A 76 -21.15 -21.26 -32.20
N ILE A 77 -20.21 -21.57 -31.30
CA ILE A 77 -18.79 -21.22 -31.45
C ILE A 77 -17.98 -22.48 -31.16
N GLU A 78 -17.16 -22.88 -32.11
CA GLU A 78 -16.27 -24.05 -31.97
C GLU A 78 -14.81 -23.61 -31.97
N GLY A 79 -13.94 -24.42 -31.39
CA GLY A 79 -12.48 -24.20 -31.38
C GLY A 79 -12.00 -23.17 -30.36
N LEU A 80 -12.87 -22.73 -29.40
CA LEU A 80 -12.48 -21.78 -28.35
C LEU A 80 -11.44 -22.36 -27.39
N SER A 81 -10.45 -21.52 -27.06
CA SER A 81 -9.52 -21.71 -25.93
C SER A 81 -10.00 -20.87 -24.74
N PRO A 82 -9.46 -21.10 -23.53
CA PRO A 82 -9.68 -20.17 -22.42
C PRO A 82 -9.36 -18.73 -22.85
N ALA A 83 -10.28 -17.81 -22.59
CA ALA A 83 -10.20 -16.45 -23.13
C ALA A 83 -9.84 -15.42 -22.04
N ILE A 84 -8.97 -14.48 -22.37
CA ILE A 84 -8.55 -13.37 -21.51
C ILE A 84 -8.83 -12.06 -22.27
N SER A 85 -9.58 -11.17 -21.65
CA SER A 85 -9.90 -9.85 -22.18
C SER A 85 -8.95 -8.80 -21.59
N ILE A 86 -8.42 -7.95 -22.47
CA ILE A 86 -7.59 -6.79 -22.09
C ILE A 86 -8.29 -5.53 -22.65
N ASP A 87 -9.30 -5.08 -21.91
CA ASP A 87 -10.12 -3.92 -22.29
C ASP A 87 -9.57 -2.61 -21.69
N GLN A 88 -10.14 -1.49 -22.12
CA GLN A 88 -9.75 -0.14 -21.68
C GLN A 88 -10.38 0.27 -20.34
N LYS A 89 -11.27 -0.56 -19.77
CA LYS A 89 -11.96 -0.17 -18.54
C LYS A 89 -10.95 0.07 -17.42
N THR A 90 -11.16 1.16 -16.71
CA THR A 90 -10.25 1.62 -15.67
C THR A 90 -10.02 0.55 -14.58
N THR A 91 -8.81 0.51 -14.15
CA THR A 91 -8.33 -0.32 -13.04
C THR A 91 -9.07 -0.02 -11.73
N SER A 92 -8.88 -0.88 -10.78
CA SER A 92 -9.41 -0.83 -9.42
C SER A 92 -9.41 0.59 -8.83
N LYS A 93 -10.55 1.03 -8.33
CA LYS A 93 -10.71 2.25 -7.52
C LYS A 93 -10.11 2.09 -6.11
N ASN A 94 -9.49 0.96 -5.82
CA ASN A 94 -8.88 0.70 -4.51
C ASN A 94 -7.66 1.64 -4.32
N PRO A 95 -7.69 2.53 -3.31
CA PRO A 95 -6.60 3.49 -3.09
C PRO A 95 -5.27 2.84 -2.67
N ARG A 96 -5.30 1.54 -2.31
CA ARG A 96 -4.09 0.78 -1.99
C ARG A 96 -3.40 0.18 -3.21
N SER A 97 -4.08 0.15 -4.37
CA SER A 97 -3.49 -0.42 -5.60
C SER A 97 -2.49 0.56 -6.24
N THR A 98 -1.29 0.09 -6.51
CA THR A 98 -0.23 0.84 -7.20
C THR A 98 0.22 0.05 -8.43
N VAL A 99 0.97 0.68 -9.33
CA VAL A 99 1.60 -0.01 -10.47
C VAL A 99 2.39 -1.22 -9.97
N GLY A 100 3.21 -1.03 -8.91
CA GLY A 100 4.02 -2.11 -8.32
C GLY A 100 3.20 -3.30 -7.82
N THR A 101 2.01 -3.05 -7.22
CA THR A 101 1.16 -4.15 -6.71
C THR A 101 0.38 -4.84 -7.83
N VAL A 102 -0.10 -4.09 -8.82
CA VAL A 102 -0.87 -4.65 -9.95
C VAL A 102 0.02 -5.53 -10.84
N THR A 103 1.30 -5.18 -10.95
CA THR A 103 2.30 -5.93 -11.75
C THR A 103 2.98 -7.05 -10.95
N GLU A 104 2.64 -7.20 -9.67
CA GLU A 104 3.27 -8.13 -8.72
C GLU A 104 4.76 -7.82 -8.44
N ILE A 105 5.34 -6.79 -9.04
CA ILE A 105 6.75 -6.40 -8.80
C ILE A 105 6.97 -6.12 -7.31
N TYR A 106 5.98 -5.47 -6.67
CA TYR A 106 6.06 -5.12 -5.24
C TYR A 106 6.20 -6.36 -4.35
N ASP A 107 5.58 -7.48 -4.70
CA ASP A 107 5.69 -8.72 -3.91
C ASP A 107 7.11 -9.31 -4.00
N TYR A 108 7.75 -9.23 -5.16
CA TYR A 108 9.16 -9.62 -5.31
C TYR A 108 10.10 -8.64 -4.59
N LEU A 109 9.80 -7.35 -4.61
CA LEU A 109 10.57 -6.34 -3.83
C LEU A 109 10.50 -6.65 -2.34
N ARG A 110 9.31 -6.90 -1.80
CA ARG A 110 9.13 -7.28 -0.39
C ARG A 110 9.98 -8.50 -0.03
N LEU A 111 10.01 -9.49 -0.90
CA LEU A 111 10.83 -10.70 -0.72
C LEU A 111 12.32 -10.36 -0.76
N MET A 112 12.77 -9.55 -1.71
CA MET A 112 14.16 -9.09 -1.84
C MET A 112 14.62 -8.36 -0.58
N TYR A 113 13.85 -7.35 -0.13
CA TYR A 113 14.17 -6.56 1.07
C TYR A 113 14.19 -7.42 2.34
N ALA A 114 13.31 -8.43 2.44
CA ALA A 114 13.30 -9.35 3.58
C ALA A 114 14.51 -10.30 3.59
N ARG A 115 15.05 -10.65 2.43
CA ARG A 115 16.13 -11.64 2.29
C ARG A 115 17.53 -11.04 2.34
N ILE A 116 17.73 -9.88 1.72
CA ILE A 116 19.06 -9.26 1.59
C ILE A 116 19.12 -7.80 2.07
N GLY A 117 18.02 -7.29 2.63
CA GLY A 117 17.95 -5.93 3.17
C GLY A 117 18.88 -5.73 4.36
N ILE A 118 19.47 -4.55 4.42
CA ILE A 118 20.35 -4.11 5.51
C ILE A 118 19.54 -3.16 6.39
N PRO A 119 19.20 -3.56 7.61
CA PRO A 119 18.40 -2.70 8.49
C PRO A 119 19.27 -1.62 9.15
N HIS A 120 18.67 -0.46 9.33
CA HIS A 120 19.27 0.70 10.00
C HIS A 120 18.36 1.13 11.15
N CYS A 121 18.93 1.82 12.11
CA CYS A 121 18.14 2.46 13.17
C CYS A 121 17.37 3.65 12.56
N PRO A 122 16.04 3.72 12.68
CA PRO A 122 15.27 4.83 12.12
C PRO A 122 15.52 6.17 12.82
N ILE A 123 16.22 6.17 13.96
CA ILE A 123 16.51 7.37 14.75
C ILE A 123 17.89 7.96 14.38
N CYS A 124 18.94 7.14 14.37
CA CYS A 124 20.32 7.60 14.12
C CYS A 124 20.90 7.18 12.77
N GLY A 125 20.20 6.34 11.99
CA GLY A 125 20.65 5.88 10.68
C GLY A 125 21.75 4.82 10.70
N ARG A 126 22.27 4.45 11.87
CA ARG A 126 23.32 3.44 11.99
C ARG A 126 22.84 2.07 11.52
N GLU A 127 23.66 1.36 10.73
CA GLU A 127 23.42 -0.04 10.38
C GLU A 127 23.33 -0.88 11.65
N ILE A 128 22.29 -1.72 11.76
CA ILE A 128 22.08 -2.63 12.88
C ILE A 128 22.27 -4.08 12.44
N LYS A 129 23.00 -4.86 13.23
CA LYS A 129 23.39 -6.24 12.89
C LYS A 129 22.87 -7.22 13.93
N GLN A 130 22.58 -8.44 13.49
CA GLN A 130 22.40 -9.60 14.35
C GLN A 130 23.76 -10.20 14.68
N GLN A 131 23.89 -10.69 15.89
CA GLN A 131 25.09 -11.42 16.30
C GLN A 131 24.67 -12.85 16.71
N THR A 132 25.39 -13.86 16.25
CA THR A 132 25.18 -15.22 16.72
C THR A 132 25.78 -15.38 18.12
N VAL A 133 25.34 -16.39 18.86
CA VAL A 133 25.92 -16.72 20.18
C VAL A 133 27.43 -16.86 20.07
N ASP A 134 27.91 -17.59 19.03
CA ASP A 134 29.35 -17.80 18.83
C ASP A 134 30.11 -16.47 18.62
N GLN A 135 29.55 -15.56 17.80
CA GLN A 135 30.14 -14.24 17.59
C GLN A 135 30.19 -13.41 18.89
N ILE A 136 29.16 -13.51 19.72
CA ILE A 136 29.14 -12.83 21.03
C ILE A 136 30.21 -13.45 21.94
N VAL A 137 30.29 -14.79 22.00
CA VAL A 137 31.31 -15.51 22.78
C VAL A 137 32.71 -15.08 22.33
N ASP A 138 32.99 -15.11 21.03
CA ASP A 138 34.30 -14.71 20.49
C ASP A 138 34.66 -13.27 20.87
N SER A 139 33.66 -12.36 20.75
CA SER A 139 33.83 -10.95 21.13
C SER A 139 34.15 -10.81 22.62
N VAL A 140 33.42 -11.53 23.48
CA VAL A 140 33.62 -11.49 24.94
C VAL A 140 34.97 -12.13 25.31
N MET A 141 35.33 -13.24 24.68
CA MET A 141 36.62 -13.91 24.91
C MET A 141 37.84 -13.08 24.47
N SER A 142 37.62 -12.08 23.59
CA SER A 142 38.69 -11.15 23.19
C SER A 142 38.99 -10.07 24.23
N LEU A 143 38.20 -9.99 25.33
CA LEU A 143 38.47 -9.08 26.45
C LEU A 143 39.75 -9.50 27.17
N PRO A 144 40.43 -8.57 27.88
CA PRO A 144 41.65 -8.92 28.61
C PRO A 144 41.45 -10.10 29.56
N GLU A 145 42.45 -11.00 29.58
CA GLU A 145 42.44 -12.16 30.49
C GLU A 145 42.28 -11.71 31.94
N ARG A 146 41.51 -12.49 32.71
CA ARG A 146 41.13 -12.23 34.10
C ARG A 146 40.13 -11.09 34.31
N SER A 147 39.60 -10.49 33.23
CA SER A 147 38.48 -9.53 33.36
C SER A 147 37.30 -10.22 34.03
N LYS A 148 36.72 -9.55 35.01
CA LYS A 148 35.50 -10.03 35.70
C LYS A 148 34.30 -9.45 34.97
N ILE A 149 33.39 -10.32 34.55
CA ILE A 149 32.21 -9.93 33.79
C ILE A 149 30.93 -10.48 34.43
N GLN A 150 29.80 -9.82 34.16
CA GLN A 150 28.47 -10.32 34.50
C GLN A 150 27.69 -10.45 33.21
N VAL A 151 27.02 -11.58 33.00
CA VAL A 151 26.09 -11.80 31.89
C VAL A 151 24.71 -11.41 32.40
N LEU A 152 24.10 -10.39 31.76
CA LEU A 152 22.85 -9.79 32.19
C LEU A 152 21.79 -9.94 31.10
N ALA A 153 20.54 -10.21 31.52
CA ALA A 153 19.37 -10.20 30.67
C ALA A 153 18.60 -8.87 30.87
N PRO A 154 18.63 -7.90 29.94
CA PRO A 154 17.96 -6.61 30.10
C PRO A 154 16.44 -6.75 29.80
N VAL A 155 15.67 -7.20 30.80
CA VAL A 155 14.24 -7.51 30.65
C VAL A 155 13.33 -6.28 30.63
N ILE A 156 13.76 -5.18 31.26
CA ILE A 156 13.04 -3.89 31.21
C ILE A 156 14.04 -2.79 30.81
N ARG A 157 13.72 -2.03 29.78
CA ARG A 157 14.54 -0.89 29.32
C ARG A 157 13.67 0.35 29.19
N GLY A 158 13.88 1.32 30.07
CA GLY A 158 13.28 2.64 30.07
C GLY A 158 11.74 2.66 30.16
N LYS A 159 11.15 1.69 30.86
CA LYS A 159 9.68 1.58 30.99
C LYS A 159 9.22 2.02 32.38
N LYS A 160 8.11 2.75 32.44
CA LYS A 160 7.45 3.14 33.69
C LYS A 160 6.73 1.94 34.30
N GLY A 161 6.70 1.85 35.61
CA GLY A 161 5.97 0.81 36.35
C GLY A 161 6.72 0.25 37.52
N GLU A 162 6.02 -0.45 38.42
CA GLU A 162 6.58 -1.12 39.59
C GLU A 162 7.25 -2.46 39.24
N HIS A 163 6.95 -3.02 38.06
CA HIS A 163 7.54 -4.26 37.50
C HIS A 163 7.56 -5.47 38.45
N LYS A 164 6.69 -5.53 39.48
CA LYS A 164 6.62 -6.60 40.47
C LYS A 164 6.58 -8.01 39.85
N LYS A 165 5.72 -8.18 38.81
CA LYS A 165 5.58 -9.48 38.12
C LYS A 165 6.89 -9.96 37.49
N VAL A 166 7.70 -9.05 36.97
CA VAL A 166 8.99 -9.38 36.34
C VAL A 166 9.98 -9.86 37.41
N LEU A 167 10.05 -9.14 38.54
CA LEU A 167 10.92 -9.48 39.68
C LEU A 167 10.50 -10.83 40.28
N GLU A 168 9.20 -11.04 40.49
CA GLU A 168 8.67 -12.32 41.03
C GLU A 168 8.95 -13.49 40.07
N SER A 169 8.78 -13.26 38.75
CA SER A 169 9.04 -14.29 37.73
C SER A 169 10.53 -14.67 37.72
N ALA A 170 11.42 -13.70 37.84
CA ALA A 170 12.87 -13.92 37.90
C ALA A 170 13.23 -14.75 39.13
N SER A 171 12.67 -14.40 40.29
CA SER A 171 12.87 -15.14 41.57
C SER A 171 12.37 -16.59 41.46
N LYS A 172 11.16 -16.80 40.91
CA LYS A 172 10.56 -18.14 40.70
C LYS A 172 11.37 -18.99 39.71
N SER A 173 12.07 -18.35 38.77
CA SER A 173 12.93 -19.05 37.80
C SER A 173 14.32 -19.38 38.37
N GLY A 174 14.56 -19.08 39.65
CA GLY A 174 15.78 -19.45 40.37
C GLY A 174 16.91 -18.44 40.27
N PHE A 175 16.67 -17.25 39.72
CA PHE A 175 17.69 -16.19 39.73
C PHE A 175 17.75 -15.54 41.11
N VAL A 176 18.94 -15.14 41.50
CA VAL A 176 19.21 -14.64 42.86
C VAL A 176 19.30 -13.12 42.89
N ARG A 177 19.78 -12.51 41.81
CA ARG A 177 20.08 -11.07 41.79
C ARG A 177 19.60 -10.40 40.52
N VAL A 178 19.22 -9.13 40.69
CA VAL A 178 18.87 -8.20 39.57
C VAL A 178 19.67 -6.92 39.75
N ARG A 179 19.90 -6.24 38.61
CA ARG A 179 20.42 -4.88 38.60
C ARG A 179 19.25 -3.96 38.20
N VAL A 180 18.89 -3.01 39.05
CA VAL A 180 17.82 -2.04 38.81
C VAL A 180 18.45 -0.65 38.80
N ASP A 181 18.33 0.05 37.70
CA ASP A 181 18.85 1.43 37.48
C ASP A 181 20.35 1.52 37.88
N GLY A 182 21.12 0.45 37.58
CA GLY A 182 22.54 0.37 37.84
C GLY A 182 22.90 -0.22 39.23
N ILE A 183 21.93 -0.37 40.13
CA ILE A 183 22.17 -0.88 41.52
C ILE A 183 21.76 -2.36 41.59
N ILE A 184 22.64 -3.19 42.18
CA ILE A 184 22.40 -4.64 42.35
C ILE A 184 21.59 -4.88 43.60
N TYR A 185 20.50 -5.63 43.49
CA TYR A 185 19.61 -6.08 44.57
C TYR A 185 19.55 -7.60 44.57
N ASP A 186 19.38 -8.16 45.77
CA ASP A 186 19.02 -9.56 45.92
C ASP A 186 17.51 -9.73 45.75
N LEU A 187 17.08 -10.72 44.98
CA LEU A 187 15.65 -10.98 44.71
C LEU A 187 14.86 -11.46 45.92
N SER A 188 15.56 -11.83 47.02
CA SER A 188 14.93 -12.11 48.31
C SER A 188 14.53 -10.84 49.09
N GLU A 189 15.07 -9.68 48.68
CA GLU A 189 14.74 -8.38 49.28
C GLU A 189 13.43 -7.82 48.69
N ASN A 190 12.76 -6.96 49.46
CA ASN A 190 11.55 -6.30 49.01
C ASN A 190 11.91 -5.08 48.14
N ILE A 191 11.99 -5.30 46.84
CA ILE A 191 12.37 -4.26 45.87
C ILE A 191 11.11 -3.45 45.48
N THR A 192 11.07 -2.18 45.92
CA THR A 192 9.94 -1.27 45.62
C THR A 192 10.37 -0.23 44.63
N LEU A 193 9.67 -0.17 43.47
CA LEU A 193 9.96 0.77 42.37
C LEU A 193 8.84 1.78 42.20
N GLU A 194 9.20 3.02 41.80
CA GLU A 194 8.26 4.12 41.59
C GLU A 194 7.46 3.92 40.31
N LYS A 195 6.14 3.84 40.41
CA LYS A 195 5.21 3.60 39.28
C LYS A 195 5.37 4.59 38.13
N ASN A 196 5.67 5.85 38.41
CA ASN A 196 5.72 6.94 37.41
C ASN A 196 7.12 7.21 36.86
N LYS A 197 8.15 6.54 37.38
CA LYS A 197 9.54 6.66 36.93
C LYS A 197 9.86 5.57 35.90
N LYS A 198 10.75 5.88 34.96
CA LYS A 198 11.29 4.90 34.01
C LYS A 198 12.39 4.10 34.69
N HIS A 199 12.33 2.79 34.55
CA HIS A 199 13.31 1.87 35.16
C HIS A 199 13.97 1.02 34.08
N ASN A 200 15.22 0.59 34.39
CA ASN A 200 15.96 -0.44 33.66
C ASN A 200 16.15 -1.59 34.62
N ILE A 201 15.79 -2.81 34.20
CA ILE A 201 15.94 -4.02 35.04
C ILE A 201 16.69 -5.08 34.23
N ASP A 202 17.84 -5.50 34.74
CA ASP A 202 18.66 -6.57 34.15
C ASP A 202 18.71 -7.74 35.15
N ILE A 203 18.34 -8.94 34.73
CA ILE A 203 18.52 -10.16 35.52
C ILE A 203 19.99 -10.60 35.43
N ILE A 204 20.67 -10.80 36.53
CA ILE A 204 22.06 -11.29 36.56
C ILE A 204 22.02 -12.82 36.35
N VAL A 205 22.39 -13.24 35.13
CA VAL A 205 22.37 -14.66 34.75
C VAL A 205 23.60 -15.39 35.25
N ASP A 206 24.79 -14.80 35.10
CA ASP A 206 26.03 -15.42 35.53
C ASP A 206 27.10 -14.37 35.81
N ARG A 207 28.13 -14.78 36.56
CA ARG A 207 29.34 -14.00 36.90
C ARG A 207 30.55 -14.85 36.55
N LEU A 208 31.38 -14.36 35.65
CA LEU A 208 32.49 -15.09 35.06
C LEU A 208 33.80 -14.30 35.13
N VAL A 209 34.89 -14.99 35.09
CA VAL A 209 36.23 -14.41 34.93
C VAL A 209 36.78 -14.92 33.60
N ILE A 210 37.21 -14.04 32.71
CA ILE A 210 37.72 -14.39 31.39
C ILE A 210 38.96 -15.27 31.51
N LYS A 211 38.87 -16.50 30.98
CA LYS A 211 39.94 -17.50 30.88
C LYS A 211 39.54 -18.55 29.85
N ASP A 212 40.49 -19.29 29.33
CA ASP A 212 40.29 -20.19 28.16
C ASP A 212 39.22 -21.26 28.33
N ASP A 213 38.88 -21.66 29.56
CA ASP A 213 37.99 -22.80 29.83
C ASP A 213 36.52 -22.39 30.03
N ILE A 214 36.15 -21.14 29.85
CA ILE A 214 34.78 -20.67 30.14
C ILE A 214 33.84 -20.61 28.90
N GLN A 215 34.32 -20.90 27.69
CA GLN A 215 33.56 -20.71 26.47
C GLN A 215 32.17 -21.35 26.47
N SER A 216 32.10 -22.63 26.89
CA SER A 216 30.82 -23.37 26.93
C SER A 216 29.85 -22.74 27.96
N ARG A 217 30.35 -22.44 29.15
CA ARG A 217 29.54 -21.81 30.21
C ARG A 217 29.07 -20.40 29.81
N LEU A 218 29.96 -19.65 29.13
CA LEU A 218 29.63 -18.32 28.63
C LEU A 218 28.53 -18.41 27.54
N ALA A 219 28.64 -19.38 26.63
CA ALA A 219 27.62 -19.60 25.60
C ALA A 219 26.23 -19.92 26.20
N ASP A 220 26.19 -20.84 27.18
CA ASP A 220 24.96 -21.21 27.92
C ASP A 220 24.34 -19.99 28.62
N SER A 221 25.20 -19.17 29.25
CA SER A 221 24.76 -17.95 29.94
C SER A 221 24.22 -16.91 28.98
N ILE A 222 24.86 -16.71 27.82
CA ILE A 222 24.40 -15.81 26.76
C ILE A 222 23.05 -16.28 26.19
N GLU A 223 22.90 -17.58 25.89
CA GLU A 223 21.62 -18.16 25.45
C GLU A 223 20.50 -17.91 26.47
N THR A 224 20.79 -18.14 27.73
CA THR A 224 19.83 -17.94 28.81
C THR A 224 19.42 -16.46 28.91
N ALA A 225 20.39 -15.56 28.92
CA ALA A 225 20.14 -14.10 28.93
C ALA A 225 19.31 -13.66 27.72
N SER A 226 19.68 -14.14 26.55
CA SER A 226 19.00 -13.82 25.30
C SER A 226 17.54 -14.30 25.28
N LYS A 227 17.28 -15.53 25.76
CA LYS A 227 15.90 -16.07 25.87
C LYS A 227 15.04 -15.23 26.82
N LEU A 228 15.60 -14.81 27.96
CA LEU A 228 14.90 -13.98 28.98
C LEU A 228 14.58 -12.58 28.46
N ALA A 229 15.50 -11.98 27.70
CA ALA A 229 15.43 -10.59 27.26
C ALA A 229 15.07 -10.43 25.77
N GLY A 230 14.44 -11.45 25.15
CA GLY A 230 13.97 -11.37 23.76
C GLY A 230 15.07 -11.11 22.74
N GLY A 231 16.22 -11.77 22.91
CA GLY A 231 17.35 -11.68 21.98
C GLY A 231 18.47 -10.74 22.41
N LEU A 232 18.32 -10.06 23.57
CA LEU A 232 19.32 -9.11 24.07
C LEU A 232 20.16 -9.74 25.19
N THR A 233 21.45 -9.38 25.26
CA THR A 233 22.38 -9.74 26.33
C THR A 233 23.29 -8.55 26.60
N VAL A 234 23.49 -8.23 27.89
CA VAL A 234 24.48 -7.22 28.32
C VAL A 234 25.62 -7.91 28.98
N ILE A 235 26.85 -7.58 28.61
CA ILE A 235 28.07 -7.99 29.32
C ILE A 235 28.54 -6.76 30.10
N ALA A 236 28.37 -6.81 31.41
CA ALA A 236 28.86 -5.77 32.32
C ALA A 236 30.28 -6.12 32.75
N ILE A 237 31.22 -5.27 32.46
CA ILE A 237 32.64 -5.45 32.79
C ILE A 237 32.87 -4.75 34.14
N GLN A 238 33.45 -5.44 35.09
CA GLN A 238 33.79 -4.82 36.38
C GLN A 238 34.79 -3.67 36.14
N ASP A 239 34.44 -2.46 36.59
CA ASP A 239 35.22 -1.24 36.46
C ASP A 239 35.35 -0.78 34.99
N GLY A 240 34.47 -1.26 34.10
CA GLY A 240 34.40 -0.88 32.67
C GLY A 240 32.97 -0.60 32.24
N ASP A 241 32.81 -0.39 30.95
CA ASP A 241 31.50 -0.10 30.35
C ASP A 241 30.70 -1.37 30.05
N ASP A 242 29.40 -1.27 30.11
CA ASP A 242 28.47 -2.31 29.65
C ASP A 242 28.51 -2.44 28.13
N ILE A 243 28.58 -3.66 27.62
CA ILE A 243 28.49 -3.94 26.18
C ILE A 243 27.16 -4.65 25.90
N LEU A 244 26.32 -4.03 25.09
CA LEU A 244 25.05 -4.63 24.64
C LEU A 244 25.28 -5.46 23.39
N TYR A 245 24.90 -6.72 23.44
CA TYR A 245 24.86 -7.64 22.29
C TYR A 245 23.42 -7.97 21.96
N SER A 246 23.18 -8.29 20.68
CA SER A 246 21.83 -8.65 20.26
C SER A 246 21.84 -9.78 19.22
N GLN A 247 21.04 -10.80 19.48
CA GLN A 247 20.69 -11.83 18.49
C GLN A 247 19.62 -11.31 17.51
N ASN A 248 19.00 -10.18 17.83
CA ASN A 248 18.06 -9.46 16.96
C ASN A 248 18.76 -8.25 16.34
N TYR A 249 18.16 -7.66 15.33
CA TYR A 249 18.63 -6.38 14.80
C TYR A 249 18.31 -5.28 15.81
N ALA A 250 19.29 -4.82 16.56
CA ALA A 250 19.10 -3.81 17.61
C ALA A 250 20.11 -2.68 17.52
N CYS A 251 19.67 -1.45 17.83
CA CYS A 251 20.54 -0.29 17.95
C CYS A 251 21.11 -0.21 19.38
N PRO A 252 22.43 -0.13 19.53
CA PRO A 252 23.01 -0.01 20.88
C PRO A 252 22.65 1.30 21.59
N ASP A 253 22.46 2.39 20.83
CA ASP A 253 22.23 3.74 21.39
C ASP A 253 20.74 4.06 21.62
N HIS A 254 19.83 3.30 20.99
CA HIS A 254 18.39 3.57 21.04
C HIS A 254 17.65 2.30 21.43
N ASN A 255 16.55 2.46 22.14
CA ASN A 255 15.70 1.33 22.54
C ASN A 255 14.85 0.86 21.34
N PHE A 256 15.54 0.42 20.29
CA PHE A 256 14.96 -0.02 19.03
C PHE A 256 15.54 -1.37 18.62
N SER A 257 14.67 -2.33 18.30
CA SER A 257 15.09 -3.63 17.78
C SER A 257 14.06 -4.19 16.80
N ILE A 258 14.55 -4.97 15.84
CA ILE A 258 13.75 -5.73 14.88
C ILE A 258 14.07 -7.21 15.10
N ASP A 259 13.07 -8.04 15.39
CA ASP A 259 13.28 -9.47 15.65
C ASP A 259 13.80 -10.18 14.40
N LYS A 260 13.12 -9.98 13.29
CA LYS A 260 13.49 -10.62 12.00
C LYS A 260 12.88 -9.86 10.82
N LEU A 261 13.66 -9.68 9.77
CA LEU A 261 13.15 -9.15 8.52
C LEU A 261 12.22 -10.17 7.86
N SER A 262 11.02 -9.76 7.51
CA SER A 262 10.02 -10.61 6.88
C SER A 262 9.27 -9.84 5.79
N PRO A 263 8.75 -10.51 4.74
CA PRO A 263 8.02 -9.79 3.67
C PRO A 263 6.80 -8.99 4.15
N ARG A 264 6.14 -9.41 5.22
CA ARG A 264 4.99 -8.68 5.80
C ARG A 264 5.39 -7.30 6.35
N MET A 265 6.65 -7.14 6.76
CA MET A 265 7.21 -5.86 7.24
C MET A 265 7.21 -4.79 6.16
N PHE A 266 7.31 -5.20 4.90
CA PHE A 266 7.37 -4.29 3.74
C PHE A 266 6.00 -4.16 3.05
N SER A 267 4.92 -4.64 3.67
CA SER A 267 3.57 -4.54 3.12
C SER A 267 2.81 -3.37 3.74
N PHE A 268 2.44 -2.38 2.93
CA PHE A 268 1.57 -1.30 3.39
C PHE A 268 0.10 -1.73 3.53
N ASN A 269 -0.25 -2.95 3.08
CA ASN A 269 -1.58 -3.56 3.27
C ASN A 269 -1.66 -4.42 4.54
N ASN A 270 -0.57 -4.53 5.27
CA ASN A 270 -0.48 -5.31 6.51
C ASN A 270 -0.18 -4.36 7.68
N PRO A 271 -0.91 -4.43 8.80
CA PRO A 271 -0.66 -3.56 9.95
C PRO A 271 0.77 -3.61 10.50
N PHE A 272 1.49 -4.70 10.24
CA PHE A 272 2.88 -4.89 10.70
C PHE A 272 3.86 -3.95 9.98
N GLY A 273 3.62 -3.69 8.68
CA GLY A 273 4.51 -2.84 7.87
C GLY A 273 3.94 -1.46 7.56
N ALA A 274 2.63 -1.28 7.67
CA ALA A 274 1.96 -0.04 7.31
C ALA A 274 2.28 1.10 8.27
N CYS A 275 2.34 2.32 7.73
CA CYS A 275 2.37 3.54 8.55
C CYS A 275 1.15 3.55 9.48
N LYS A 276 1.38 3.66 10.76
CA LYS A 276 0.33 3.60 11.81
C LYS A 276 -0.67 4.75 11.71
N LYS A 277 -0.23 5.94 11.22
CA LYS A 277 -1.08 7.13 11.12
C LYS A 277 -2.09 7.02 9.97
N CYS A 278 -1.66 6.66 8.76
CA CYS A 278 -2.53 6.55 7.57
C CYS A 278 -2.94 5.11 7.24
N THR A 279 -2.56 4.14 8.05
CA THR A 279 -2.85 2.71 7.84
C THR A 279 -2.46 2.19 6.43
N GLY A 280 -1.36 2.73 5.90
CA GLY A 280 -0.81 2.31 4.61
C GLY A 280 -1.38 3.01 3.37
N LEU A 281 -2.24 4.02 3.56
CA LEU A 281 -2.82 4.77 2.44
C LEU A 281 -1.84 5.81 1.85
N GLY A 282 -0.95 6.35 2.68
CA GLY A 282 -0.02 7.42 2.30
C GLY A 282 -0.63 8.80 2.31
N VAL A 283 -1.95 8.87 2.28
CA VAL A 283 -2.72 10.12 2.23
C VAL A 283 -3.93 10.04 3.16
N PHE A 284 -4.50 11.19 3.48
CA PHE A 284 -5.79 11.34 4.12
C PHE A 284 -6.73 12.07 3.18
N LEU A 285 -7.99 11.65 3.13
CA LEU A 285 -9.04 12.43 2.51
C LEU A 285 -9.50 13.46 3.54
N LYS A 286 -9.34 14.74 3.22
CA LYS A 286 -9.81 15.87 4.04
C LYS A 286 -10.72 16.74 3.20
N VAL A 287 -11.74 17.32 3.84
CA VAL A 287 -12.64 18.26 3.17
C VAL A 287 -11.82 19.48 2.73
N ASP A 288 -11.95 19.86 1.48
CA ASP A 288 -11.16 20.92 0.86
C ASP A 288 -12.01 22.18 0.70
N LYS A 289 -11.54 23.27 1.29
CA LYS A 289 -12.24 24.57 1.26
C LYS A 289 -12.46 25.07 -0.18
N ASP A 290 -11.51 24.79 -1.09
CA ASP A 290 -11.58 25.27 -2.48
C ASP A 290 -12.64 24.50 -3.28
N LEU A 291 -12.94 23.26 -2.88
CA LEU A 291 -14.04 22.48 -3.44
C LEU A 291 -15.40 22.90 -2.88
N ILE A 292 -15.41 23.39 -1.61
CA ILE A 292 -16.61 23.96 -0.97
C ILE A 292 -16.94 25.33 -1.57
N ILE A 293 -15.90 26.13 -1.89
CA ILE A 293 -16.02 27.50 -2.41
C ILE A 293 -15.41 27.54 -3.81
N PRO A 294 -16.07 26.92 -4.82
CA PRO A 294 -15.47 26.83 -6.16
C PRO A 294 -15.43 28.16 -6.91
N ASN A 295 -16.26 29.14 -6.51
CA ASN A 295 -16.24 30.48 -7.09
C ASN A 295 -16.41 31.52 -5.98
N PRO A 296 -15.31 32.07 -5.45
CA PRO A 296 -15.37 33.06 -4.37
C PRO A 296 -15.92 34.45 -4.79
N GLU A 297 -16.14 34.67 -6.09
CA GLU A 297 -16.79 35.90 -6.61
C GLU A 297 -18.29 35.91 -6.30
N LEU A 298 -18.88 34.74 -6.03
CA LEU A 298 -20.29 34.63 -5.68
C LEU A 298 -20.50 34.82 -4.19
N SER A 299 -21.65 35.40 -3.83
CA SER A 299 -22.07 35.49 -2.43
C SER A 299 -22.65 34.17 -1.95
N ILE A 300 -22.77 33.98 -0.63
CA ILE A 300 -23.36 32.77 -0.03
C ILE A 300 -24.77 32.54 -0.59
N ARG A 301 -25.56 33.60 -0.71
CA ARG A 301 -26.93 33.56 -1.25
C ARG A 301 -26.97 33.13 -2.72
N LYS A 302 -25.95 33.47 -3.51
CA LYS A 302 -25.85 33.14 -4.94
C LYS A 302 -25.05 31.87 -5.22
N GLY A 303 -24.89 31.00 -4.21
CA GLY A 303 -24.22 29.72 -4.36
C GLY A 303 -22.69 29.78 -4.31
N GLY A 304 -22.13 30.77 -3.60
CA GLY A 304 -20.68 30.84 -3.33
C GLY A 304 -20.18 29.69 -2.47
N ILE A 305 -21.09 29.04 -1.72
CA ILE A 305 -20.80 27.82 -0.96
C ILE A 305 -21.59 26.67 -1.59
N LYS A 306 -20.88 25.63 -2.05
CA LYS A 306 -21.45 24.42 -2.65
C LYS A 306 -20.94 23.19 -1.87
N ALA A 307 -21.65 22.83 -0.82
CA ALA A 307 -21.29 21.65 -0.02
C ALA A 307 -22.55 20.85 0.28
N SER A 308 -22.43 19.53 0.37
CA SER A 308 -23.55 18.61 0.64
C SER A 308 -24.36 19.06 1.86
N GLY A 309 -25.60 19.52 1.63
CA GLY A 309 -26.52 20.01 2.66
C GLY A 309 -26.28 21.46 3.09
N TRP A 310 -25.28 22.15 2.53
CA TRP A 310 -24.93 23.53 2.93
C TRP A 310 -25.04 24.57 1.81
N ALA A 311 -25.59 24.22 0.66
CA ALA A 311 -25.96 25.20 -0.37
C ALA A 311 -27.28 25.85 0.05
N MET A 312 -27.35 27.21 0.08
CA MET A 312 -28.59 27.92 0.40
C MET A 312 -29.70 27.60 -0.60
N GLU A 313 -29.30 27.47 -1.86
CA GLU A 313 -30.24 27.09 -2.93
C GLU A 313 -30.77 25.67 -2.69
N GLY A 314 -32.04 25.57 -2.35
CA GLY A 314 -32.70 24.29 -2.08
C GLY A 314 -32.54 23.72 -0.69
N SER A 315 -31.83 24.39 0.24
CA SER A 315 -31.68 23.90 1.62
C SER A 315 -32.22 24.89 2.65
N THR A 316 -33.36 24.56 3.24
CA THR A 316 -33.96 25.34 4.36
C THR A 316 -33.03 25.35 5.58
N ILE A 317 -32.35 24.25 5.85
CA ILE A 317 -31.44 24.10 7.01
C ILE A 317 -30.23 25.03 6.84
N ALA A 318 -29.57 24.99 5.69
CA ALA A 318 -28.43 25.86 5.40
C ALA A 318 -28.82 27.32 5.53
N THR A 319 -29.98 27.71 4.96
CA THR A 319 -30.51 29.07 5.03
C THR A 319 -30.65 29.55 6.48
N MET A 320 -31.29 28.73 7.34
CA MET A 320 -31.50 29.05 8.77
C MET A 320 -30.16 29.30 9.51
N TYR A 321 -29.18 28.43 9.29
CA TYR A 321 -27.87 28.58 9.94
C TYR A 321 -27.12 29.80 9.42
N PHE A 322 -27.09 30.03 8.10
CA PHE A 322 -26.40 31.18 7.52
C PHE A 322 -27.06 32.51 7.96
N GLU A 323 -28.39 32.57 8.03
CA GLU A 323 -29.10 33.76 8.55
C GLU A 323 -28.76 34.04 10.03
N ALA A 324 -28.69 32.97 10.84
CA ALA A 324 -28.32 33.09 12.27
C ALA A 324 -26.86 33.56 12.43
N LEU A 325 -25.95 33.07 11.61
CA LEU A 325 -24.54 33.49 11.61
C LEU A 325 -24.41 34.96 11.16
N ALA A 326 -25.11 35.34 10.09
CA ALA A 326 -25.10 36.71 9.56
C ALA A 326 -25.61 37.71 10.60
N GLU A 327 -26.72 37.38 11.30
CA GLU A 327 -27.29 38.20 12.38
C GLU A 327 -26.28 38.34 13.54
N LYS A 328 -25.72 37.26 14.02
CA LYS A 328 -24.84 37.25 15.19
C LYS A 328 -23.51 37.99 14.96
N TYR A 329 -22.88 37.72 13.80
CA TYR A 329 -21.54 38.25 13.49
C TYR A 329 -21.57 39.46 12.56
N ASN A 330 -22.76 40.01 12.29
CA ASN A 330 -23.00 41.27 11.57
C ASN A 330 -22.32 41.31 10.19
N PHE A 331 -22.60 40.32 9.34
CA PHE A 331 -22.14 40.31 7.95
C PHE A 331 -23.32 40.06 6.98
N SER A 332 -23.15 40.41 5.71
CA SER A 332 -24.20 40.23 4.70
C SER A 332 -23.99 38.95 3.92
N LEU A 333 -25.05 38.17 3.73
CA LEU A 333 -25.05 36.97 2.88
C LEU A 333 -24.98 37.29 1.38
N ASP A 334 -25.11 38.57 1.03
CA ASP A 334 -25.02 39.07 -0.35
C ASP A 334 -23.61 39.56 -0.70
N THR A 335 -22.69 39.59 0.26
CA THR A 335 -21.26 39.92 0.04
C THR A 335 -20.56 38.74 -0.65
N PRO A 336 -19.77 38.95 -1.72
CA PRO A 336 -18.94 37.90 -2.28
C PRO A 336 -18.07 37.23 -1.22
N VAL A 337 -17.91 35.89 -1.32
CA VAL A 337 -17.18 35.11 -0.28
C VAL A 337 -15.74 35.65 -0.12
N LYS A 338 -15.09 36.08 -1.21
CA LYS A 338 -13.72 36.63 -1.19
C LYS A 338 -13.61 37.94 -0.36
N GLU A 339 -14.71 38.66 -0.20
CA GLU A 339 -14.74 39.95 0.53
C GLU A 339 -15.16 39.80 1.99
N LEU A 340 -15.56 38.60 2.40
CA LEU A 340 -15.87 38.31 3.79
C LEU A 340 -14.60 38.39 4.66
N PRO A 341 -14.67 38.96 5.87
CA PRO A 341 -13.53 38.93 6.79
C PRO A 341 -13.04 37.48 7.02
N PRO A 342 -11.72 37.28 7.08
CA PRO A 342 -11.18 35.92 7.31
C PRO A 342 -11.76 35.19 8.53
N GLU A 343 -12.06 35.95 9.59
CA GLU A 343 -12.67 35.42 10.84
C GLU A 343 -14.08 34.86 10.60
N ILE A 344 -14.86 35.56 9.75
CA ILE A 344 -16.23 35.11 9.37
C ILE A 344 -16.13 33.82 8.55
N LEU A 345 -15.22 33.79 7.58
CA LEU A 345 -15.00 32.62 6.75
C LEU A 345 -14.55 31.42 7.61
N ASP A 346 -13.67 31.65 8.58
CA ASP A 346 -13.21 30.64 9.53
C ASP A 346 -14.38 30.07 10.37
N ILE A 347 -15.27 30.93 10.84
CA ILE A 347 -16.48 30.51 11.58
C ILE A 347 -17.38 29.66 10.68
N ILE A 348 -17.60 30.07 9.44
CA ILE A 348 -18.42 29.31 8.46
C ILE A 348 -17.83 27.94 8.20
N LEU A 349 -16.51 27.87 7.99
CA LEU A 349 -15.83 26.62 7.65
C LEU A 349 -15.62 25.70 8.86
N TYR A 350 -15.18 26.25 10.01
CA TYR A 350 -14.73 25.46 11.17
C TYR A 350 -15.64 25.58 12.41
N GLY A 351 -16.62 26.49 12.38
CA GLY A 351 -17.63 26.59 13.42
C GLY A 351 -17.35 27.65 14.50
N THR A 352 -18.30 27.79 15.42
CA THR A 352 -18.33 28.81 16.46
C THR A 352 -17.55 28.41 17.72
N LYS A 353 -16.79 27.33 17.73
CA LYS A 353 -15.98 26.81 18.86
C LYS A 353 -16.79 26.73 20.19
N GLY A 354 -18.06 26.32 20.08
CA GLY A 354 -18.97 26.15 21.22
C GLY A 354 -19.86 27.36 21.52
N GLU A 355 -19.60 28.52 20.93
CA GLU A 355 -20.44 29.69 21.07
C GLU A 355 -21.80 29.46 20.41
N LYS A 356 -22.90 29.73 21.13
CA LYS A 356 -24.26 29.45 20.63
C LYS A 356 -24.74 30.57 19.70
N ILE A 357 -25.43 30.18 18.65
CA ILE A 357 -26.14 31.08 17.72
C ILE A 357 -27.64 30.78 17.83
N ARG A 358 -28.45 31.81 17.55
CA ARG A 358 -29.91 31.79 17.66
C ARG A 358 -30.50 31.36 16.30
N VAL A 359 -30.82 30.08 16.15
CA VAL A 359 -31.39 29.54 14.90
C VAL A 359 -32.91 29.57 14.97
N VAL A 360 -33.54 30.29 14.04
CA VAL A 360 -35.01 30.43 13.96
C VAL A 360 -35.54 29.47 12.91
N ARG A 361 -36.32 28.49 13.36
CA ARG A 361 -37.00 27.52 12.48
C ARG A 361 -38.42 27.98 12.21
N LYS A 362 -38.67 28.49 11.02
CA LYS A 362 -40.01 28.85 10.53
C LYS A 362 -40.82 27.56 10.24
N ARG A 363 -42.04 27.50 10.76
CA ARG A 363 -43.01 26.42 10.52
C ARG A 363 -44.32 27.03 10.05
N GLU A 364 -45.19 26.25 9.40
CA GLU A 364 -46.52 26.71 8.95
C GLU A 364 -47.34 27.28 10.10
N TYR A 365 -47.17 26.73 11.31
CA TYR A 365 -47.85 27.20 12.52
C TYR A 365 -46.81 27.53 13.60
N GLY A 366 -46.28 28.79 13.54
CA GLY A 366 -45.35 29.34 14.55
C GLY A 366 -43.89 29.20 14.19
N SER A 367 -43.03 29.78 15.03
CA SER A 367 -41.57 29.75 14.90
C SER A 367 -40.96 29.13 16.16
N GLY A 368 -40.05 28.18 15.96
CA GLY A 368 -39.22 27.63 17.03
C GLY A 368 -37.86 28.33 17.03
N VAL A 369 -37.37 28.68 18.21
CA VAL A 369 -36.04 29.29 18.38
C VAL A 369 -35.17 28.32 19.18
N ASN A 370 -34.01 27.97 18.64
CA ASN A 370 -33.03 27.13 19.32
C ASN A 370 -31.69 27.85 19.41
N GLU A 371 -31.05 27.78 20.57
CA GLU A 371 -29.69 28.27 20.78
C GLU A 371 -28.71 27.07 20.71
N VAL A 372 -27.98 26.98 19.63
CA VAL A 372 -27.06 25.82 19.34
C VAL A 372 -25.72 26.33 18.85
N PRO A 373 -24.63 25.65 19.17
CA PRO A 373 -23.35 26.00 18.54
C PRO A 373 -23.38 25.53 17.08
N PHE A 374 -22.67 26.25 16.22
CA PHE A 374 -22.50 25.87 14.82
C PHE A 374 -21.22 25.08 14.68
N GLU A 375 -21.33 23.90 14.15
CA GLU A 375 -20.21 22.94 14.02
C GLU A 375 -19.18 23.36 12.97
N GLY A 376 -19.59 24.11 11.94
CA GLY A 376 -18.79 24.43 10.77
C GLY A 376 -18.97 23.40 9.65
N ILE A 377 -18.89 23.89 8.42
CA ILE A 377 -19.17 23.06 7.23
C ILE A 377 -18.16 21.90 7.12
N ILE A 378 -16.86 22.21 7.28
CA ILE A 378 -15.77 21.20 7.16
C ILE A 378 -15.96 20.11 8.23
N ASN A 379 -16.12 20.51 9.48
CA ASN A 379 -16.29 19.56 10.60
C ASN A 379 -17.54 18.70 10.41
N ASN A 380 -18.64 19.32 9.96
CA ASN A 380 -19.90 18.61 9.69
C ASN A 380 -19.72 17.55 8.59
N LEU A 381 -19.09 17.92 7.47
CA LEU A 381 -18.86 16.98 6.36
C LEU A 381 -17.92 15.83 6.79
N GLU A 382 -16.83 16.14 7.50
CA GLU A 382 -15.88 15.12 7.99
C GLU A 382 -16.55 14.15 8.98
N ARG A 383 -17.38 14.65 9.89
CA ARG A 383 -18.14 13.79 10.81
C ARG A 383 -19.14 12.91 10.05
N ARG A 384 -19.94 13.51 9.15
CA ARG A 384 -20.93 12.78 8.34
C ARG A 384 -20.25 11.70 7.48
N PHE A 385 -19.08 11.97 6.90
CA PHE A 385 -18.30 11.01 6.10
C PHE A 385 -17.91 9.77 6.92
N LYS A 386 -17.56 9.99 8.20
CA LYS A 386 -17.18 8.90 9.12
C LYS A 386 -18.38 8.09 9.61
N GLU A 387 -19.51 8.77 9.86
CA GLU A 387 -20.68 8.18 10.51
C GLU A 387 -21.66 7.52 9.54
N THR A 388 -21.72 7.96 8.28
CA THR A 388 -22.70 7.48 7.31
C THR A 388 -22.41 6.04 6.85
N SER A 389 -23.45 5.23 6.79
CA SER A 389 -23.43 3.91 6.14
C SER A 389 -23.91 3.97 4.68
N SER A 390 -24.47 5.10 4.26
CA SER A 390 -24.98 5.29 2.89
C SER A 390 -23.83 5.55 1.91
N LYS A 391 -23.67 4.65 0.96
CA LYS A 391 -22.66 4.75 -0.09
C LYS A 391 -22.82 6.04 -0.92
N TRP A 392 -24.07 6.39 -1.27
CA TRP A 392 -24.38 7.60 -2.04
C TRP A 392 -23.94 8.88 -1.31
N ILE A 393 -24.28 9.01 -0.01
CA ILE A 393 -23.89 10.18 0.81
C ILE A 393 -22.36 10.25 0.93
N LYS A 394 -21.72 9.10 1.09
CA LYS A 394 -20.26 9.02 1.20
C LYS A 394 -19.58 9.50 -0.07
N GLU A 395 -20.04 9.04 -1.24
CA GLU A 395 -19.53 9.46 -2.55
C GLU A 395 -19.78 10.96 -2.80
N GLU A 396 -20.94 11.47 -2.39
CA GLU A 396 -21.26 12.89 -2.50
C GLU A 396 -20.29 13.74 -1.66
N ILE A 397 -20.07 13.39 -0.39
CA ILE A 397 -19.15 14.14 0.49
C ILE A 397 -17.70 14.01 -0.03
N GLU A 398 -17.32 12.82 -0.53
CA GLU A 398 -15.99 12.57 -1.08
C GLU A 398 -15.66 13.51 -2.25
N SER A 399 -16.68 13.97 -3.01
CA SER A 399 -16.48 14.94 -4.10
C SER A 399 -16.00 16.31 -3.60
N PHE A 400 -16.13 16.60 -2.29
CA PHE A 400 -15.64 17.83 -1.64
C PHE A 400 -14.35 17.59 -0.86
N MET A 401 -13.69 16.42 -1.07
CA MET A 401 -12.45 16.07 -0.36
C MET A 401 -11.28 16.01 -1.33
N SER A 402 -10.11 16.42 -0.84
CA SER A 402 -8.84 16.24 -1.53
C SER A 402 -7.91 15.33 -0.74
N ALA A 403 -6.98 14.69 -1.44
CA ALA A 403 -5.99 13.81 -0.84
C ALA A 403 -4.82 14.65 -0.31
N THR A 404 -4.65 14.67 1.01
CA THR A 404 -3.55 15.36 1.69
C THR A 404 -2.51 14.32 2.12
N GLU A 405 -1.25 14.59 1.82
CA GLU A 405 -0.14 13.69 2.17
C GLU A 405 -0.08 13.43 3.68
N CYS A 406 0.19 12.18 4.05
CA CYS A 406 0.35 11.81 5.46
C CYS A 406 1.63 12.40 6.05
N GLU A 407 1.52 13.24 7.04
CA GLU A 407 2.61 13.93 7.74
C GLU A 407 3.64 12.96 8.38
N ALA A 408 3.23 11.74 8.71
CA ALA A 408 4.10 10.77 9.40
C ALA A 408 4.97 9.97 8.42
N CYS A 409 4.44 9.61 7.25
CA CYS A 409 5.19 8.80 6.29
C CYS A 409 5.50 9.54 4.97
N HIS A 410 5.02 10.76 4.82
CA HIS A 410 5.25 11.59 3.62
C HIS A 410 4.96 10.81 2.34
N GLY A 411 3.76 10.22 2.25
CA GLY A 411 3.31 9.46 1.10
C GLY A 411 3.88 8.04 0.97
N ARG A 412 4.89 7.67 1.75
CA ARG A 412 5.63 6.40 1.61
C ARG A 412 4.85 5.16 2.07
N ARG A 413 3.73 5.33 2.78
CA ARG A 413 2.78 4.27 3.18
C ARG A 413 3.28 3.29 4.27
N LEU A 414 4.60 3.20 4.48
CA LEU A 414 5.23 2.23 5.39
C LEU A 414 5.65 2.86 6.73
N SER A 415 5.87 2.02 7.71
CA SER A 415 6.39 2.41 9.03
C SER A 415 7.86 2.85 8.93
N PRO A 416 8.34 3.69 9.87
CA PRO A 416 9.76 4.10 9.89
C PRO A 416 10.73 2.91 9.95
N GLU A 417 10.36 1.85 10.65
CA GLU A 417 11.15 0.62 10.79
C GLU A 417 11.35 -0.07 9.44
N SER A 418 10.28 -0.12 8.63
CA SER A 418 10.32 -0.71 7.28
C SER A 418 11.13 0.15 6.32
N LEU A 419 10.99 1.48 6.42
CA LEU A 419 11.72 2.44 5.59
C LEU A 419 13.21 2.53 5.95
N ALA A 420 13.61 2.06 7.14
CA ALA A 420 15.00 2.04 7.59
C ALA A 420 15.78 0.82 7.08
N VAL A 421 15.16 -0.03 6.23
CA VAL A 421 15.84 -1.18 5.62
C VAL A 421 16.19 -0.83 4.16
N THR A 422 17.46 -1.01 3.77
CA THR A 422 17.94 -0.66 2.42
C THR A 422 18.50 -1.88 1.68
N VAL A 423 18.43 -1.82 0.35
CA VAL A 423 19.12 -2.72 -0.58
C VAL A 423 19.82 -1.81 -1.60
N GLY A 424 21.13 -1.95 -1.72
CA GLY A 424 21.93 -1.05 -2.57
C GLY A 424 21.81 0.43 -2.16
N GLY A 425 21.60 0.69 -0.87
CA GLY A 425 21.47 2.05 -0.33
C GLY A 425 20.08 2.68 -0.43
N LEU A 426 19.11 2.03 -1.10
CA LEU A 426 17.74 2.54 -1.26
C LEU A 426 16.75 1.73 -0.43
N ASN A 427 15.79 2.40 0.22
CA ASN A 427 14.66 1.70 0.82
C ASN A 427 13.63 1.35 -0.26
N ILE A 428 12.66 0.51 0.09
CA ILE A 428 11.67 -0.02 -0.87
C ILE A 428 10.79 1.09 -1.50
N SER A 429 10.49 2.15 -0.75
CA SER A 429 9.71 3.29 -1.25
C SER A 429 10.52 4.08 -2.29
N GLU A 430 11.78 4.37 -1.98
CA GLU A 430 12.70 5.07 -2.90
C GLU A 430 12.88 4.29 -4.20
N PHE A 431 12.99 2.97 -4.12
CA PHE A 431 13.03 2.11 -5.31
C PHE A 431 11.74 2.26 -6.13
N CYS A 432 10.57 2.22 -5.48
CA CYS A 432 9.27 2.33 -6.16
C CYS A 432 9.02 3.72 -6.76
N ASP A 433 9.67 4.76 -6.26
CA ASP A 433 9.54 6.14 -6.76
C ASP A 433 10.37 6.40 -8.03
N MET A 434 11.29 5.49 -8.36
CA MET A 434 12.02 5.57 -9.64
C MET A 434 11.11 5.19 -10.81
N SER A 435 11.38 5.76 -11.99
CA SER A 435 10.75 5.27 -13.22
C SER A 435 11.21 3.84 -13.51
N VAL A 436 10.41 3.08 -14.24
CA VAL A 436 10.74 1.71 -14.66
C VAL A 436 12.14 1.64 -15.30
N ASP A 437 12.47 2.62 -16.17
CA ASP A 437 13.79 2.67 -16.80
C ASP A 437 14.91 2.82 -15.75
N LYS A 438 14.77 3.75 -14.81
CA LYS A 438 15.75 3.96 -13.73
C LYS A 438 15.84 2.76 -12.79
N ALA A 439 14.70 2.14 -12.47
CA ALA A 439 14.66 0.93 -11.64
C ALA A 439 15.40 -0.23 -12.30
N LEU A 440 15.26 -0.37 -13.64
CA LEU A 440 16.02 -1.37 -14.43
C LEU A 440 17.52 -1.09 -14.38
N ASP A 441 17.92 0.15 -14.60
CA ASP A 441 19.35 0.54 -14.55
C ASP A 441 19.92 0.27 -13.15
N PHE A 442 19.18 0.64 -12.09
CA PHE A 442 19.60 0.41 -10.71
C PHE A 442 19.78 -1.09 -10.42
N ILE A 443 18.74 -1.91 -10.71
CA ILE A 443 18.78 -3.35 -10.35
C ILE A 443 19.85 -4.13 -11.14
N ASN A 444 20.14 -3.70 -12.37
CA ASN A 444 21.20 -4.32 -13.21
C ASN A 444 22.61 -3.98 -12.72
N ASN A 445 22.77 -2.81 -12.10
CA ASN A 445 24.09 -2.31 -11.65
C ASN A 445 24.28 -2.37 -10.13
N ILE A 446 23.32 -2.95 -9.40
CA ILE A 446 23.36 -3.01 -7.93
C ILE A 446 24.57 -3.79 -7.43
N GLU A 447 25.34 -3.20 -6.52
CA GLU A 447 26.48 -3.84 -5.88
C GLU A 447 25.99 -4.73 -4.73
N LEU A 448 26.16 -6.02 -4.87
CA LEU A 448 25.78 -7.02 -3.87
C LEU A 448 26.97 -7.92 -3.57
N THR A 449 27.07 -8.34 -2.31
CA THR A 449 28.05 -9.37 -1.91
C THR A 449 27.70 -10.70 -2.63
N GLU A 450 28.64 -11.60 -2.76
CA GLU A 450 28.40 -12.94 -3.34
C GLU A 450 27.22 -13.66 -2.67
N ARG A 451 27.17 -13.61 -1.35
CA ARG A 451 26.10 -14.21 -0.56
C ARG A 451 24.73 -13.59 -0.89
N GLN A 452 24.62 -12.25 -0.91
CA GLN A 452 23.39 -11.55 -1.28
C GLN A 452 22.96 -11.86 -2.70
N ARG A 453 23.90 -11.90 -3.64
CA ARG A 453 23.67 -12.22 -5.06
C ARG A 453 23.07 -13.64 -5.19
N MET A 454 23.65 -14.61 -4.48
CA MET A 454 23.17 -16.00 -4.49
C MET A 454 21.75 -16.12 -3.94
N ILE A 455 21.48 -15.47 -2.80
CA ILE A 455 20.16 -15.50 -2.13
C ILE A 455 19.08 -14.83 -2.99
N ALA A 456 19.40 -13.70 -3.63
CA ALA A 456 18.41 -12.87 -4.33
C ALA A 456 18.30 -13.18 -5.83
N LYS A 457 19.14 -14.06 -6.38
CA LYS A 457 19.26 -14.36 -7.82
C LYS A 457 17.93 -14.53 -8.54
N LEU A 458 17.06 -15.41 -8.03
CA LEU A 458 15.76 -15.70 -8.65
C LEU A 458 14.79 -14.52 -8.53
N VAL A 459 14.79 -13.87 -7.38
CA VAL A 459 13.92 -12.71 -7.12
C VAL A 459 14.30 -11.55 -8.04
N ILE A 460 15.59 -11.26 -8.15
CA ILE A 460 16.12 -10.19 -9.03
C ILE A 460 15.77 -10.48 -10.49
N LYS A 461 15.92 -11.74 -10.92
CA LYS A 461 15.54 -12.15 -12.28
C LYS A 461 14.06 -11.85 -12.56
N GLU A 462 13.17 -12.17 -11.63
CA GLU A 462 11.74 -11.90 -11.75
C GLU A 462 11.42 -10.40 -11.81
N ILE A 463 12.07 -9.59 -10.95
CA ILE A 463 11.92 -8.13 -10.97
C ILE A 463 12.35 -7.57 -12.33
N ILE A 464 13.53 -7.95 -12.81
CA ILE A 464 14.07 -7.51 -14.11
C ILE A 464 13.13 -7.91 -15.25
N SER A 465 12.63 -9.14 -15.25
CA SER A 465 11.71 -9.64 -16.28
C SER A 465 10.45 -8.78 -16.34
N ARG A 466 9.81 -8.52 -15.19
CA ARG A 466 8.58 -7.73 -15.12
C ARG A 466 8.79 -6.26 -15.50
N LEU A 467 9.90 -5.67 -15.05
CA LEU A 467 10.26 -4.28 -15.43
C LEU A 467 10.48 -4.19 -16.94
N ASN A 468 11.16 -5.18 -17.54
CA ASN A 468 11.37 -5.24 -19.00
C ASN A 468 10.03 -5.35 -19.75
N PHE A 469 9.05 -6.13 -19.23
CA PHE A 469 7.73 -6.19 -19.85
C PHE A 469 7.03 -4.83 -19.82
N LEU A 470 7.10 -4.09 -18.70
CA LEU A 470 6.54 -2.73 -18.64
C LEU A 470 7.23 -1.80 -19.65
N LYS A 471 8.54 -1.90 -19.76
CA LYS A 471 9.34 -1.11 -20.72
C LYS A 471 8.95 -1.45 -22.18
N SER A 472 8.74 -2.75 -22.48
CA SER A 472 8.41 -3.21 -23.83
C SER A 472 7.04 -2.73 -24.33
N VAL A 473 6.12 -2.43 -23.41
CA VAL A 473 4.80 -1.86 -23.77
C VAL A 473 4.78 -0.32 -23.68
N GLY A 474 5.96 0.32 -23.64
CA GLY A 474 6.08 1.78 -23.67
C GLY A 474 5.82 2.46 -22.32
N LEU A 475 5.91 1.72 -21.18
CA LEU A 475 5.63 2.27 -19.85
C LEU A 475 6.92 2.52 -19.04
N GLY A 476 8.06 2.72 -19.69
CA GLY A 476 9.35 2.98 -19.03
C GLY A 476 9.37 4.23 -18.14
N TYR A 477 8.51 5.18 -18.39
CA TYR A 477 8.40 6.44 -17.64
C TYR A 477 7.61 6.31 -16.32
N LEU A 478 6.78 5.27 -16.18
CA LEU A 478 5.94 5.09 -14.98
C LEU A 478 6.77 4.77 -13.74
N THR A 479 6.29 5.21 -12.58
CA THR A 479 6.84 4.79 -11.27
C THR A 479 5.99 3.66 -10.69
N LEU A 480 6.62 2.76 -9.95
CA LEU A 480 5.91 1.65 -9.28
C LEU A 480 5.01 2.12 -8.14
N SER A 481 5.32 3.27 -7.56
CA SER A 481 4.54 3.90 -6.47
C SER A 481 3.24 4.55 -6.96
N ARG A 482 3.11 4.82 -8.29
CA ARG A 482 1.95 5.52 -8.86
C ARG A 482 0.66 4.75 -8.56
N ALA A 483 -0.34 5.44 -8.03
CA ALA A 483 -1.64 4.85 -7.69
C ALA A 483 -2.36 4.35 -8.96
N ALA A 484 -2.86 3.13 -8.94
CA ALA A 484 -3.52 2.51 -10.09
C ALA A 484 -4.74 3.30 -10.58
N GLY A 485 -5.45 3.96 -9.67
CA GLY A 485 -6.62 4.80 -10.00
C GLY A 485 -6.30 6.09 -10.76
N THR A 486 -5.01 6.47 -10.87
CA THR A 486 -4.57 7.68 -11.59
C THR A 486 -4.11 7.37 -13.03
N LEU A 487 -4.13 6.10 -13.41
CA LEU A 487 -3.68 5.65 -14.73
C LEU A 487 -4.74 5.97 -15.78
N SER A 488 -4.30 6.35 -16.97
CA SER A 488 -5.19 6.45 -18.13
C SER A 488 -5.66 5.04 -18.55
N GLY A 489 -6.74 4.96 -19.33
CA GLY A 489 -7.24 3.70 -19.86
C GLY A 489 -6.15 2.91 -20.61
N GLY A 490 -5.41 3.57 -21.46
CA GLY A 490 -4.32 2.97 -22.23
C GLY A 490 -3.16 2.48 -21.34
N GLU A 491 -2.77 3.27 -20.31
CA GLU A 491 -1.75 2.83 -19.34
C GLU A 491 -2.19 1.57 -18.59
N SER A 492 -3.44 1.56 -18.12
CA SER A 492 -4.02 0.41 -17.41
C SER A 492 -4.03 -0.85 -18.27
N GLN A 493 -4.44 -0.70 -19.53
CA GLN A 493 -4.50 -1.78 -20.51
C GLN A 493 -3.09 -2.36 -20.76
N ARG A 494 -2.10 -1.50 -20.98
CA ARG A 494 -0.71 -1.93 -21.23
C ARG A 494 -0.09 -2.60 -20.00
N ILE A 495 -0.44 -2.17 -18.78
CA ILE A 495 0.00 -2.85 -17.54
C ILE A 495 -0.58 -4.27 -17.51
N ARG A 496 -1.87 -4.44 -17.82
CA ARG A 496 -2.50 -5.77 -17.89
C ARG A 496 -1.80 -6.65 -18.94
N LEU A 497 -1.53 -6.08 -20.12
CA LEU A 497 -0.82 -6.78 -21.19
C LEU A 497 0.56 -7.25 -20.72
N ALA A 498 1.35 -6.37 -20.11
CA ALA A 498 2.69 -6.69 -19.56
C ALA A 498 2.61 -7.81 -18.51
N THR A 499 1.60 -7.77 -17.64
CA THR A 499 1.38 -8.79 -16.60
C THR A 499 1.03 -10.14 -17.22
N GLN A 500 0.19 -10.17 -18.25
CA GLN A 500 -0.19 -11.41 -18.95
C GLN A 500 0.99 -12.04 -19.68
N ILE A 501 1.83 -11.24 -20.32
CA ILE A 501 3.07 -11.73 -20.97
C ILE A 501 3.98 -12.37 -19.91
N GLY A 502 4.10 -11.74 -18.77
CA GLY A 502 4.89 -12.24 -17.64
C GLY A 502 4.40 -13.58 -17.10
N SER A 503 3.12 -13.91 -17.28
CA SER A 503 2.57 -15.20 -16.84
C SER A 503 2.97 -16.37 -17.75
N SER A 504 3.45 -16.09 -18.97
CA SER A 504 3.89 -17.10 -19.96
C SER A 504 2.83 -18.18 -20.25
N LEU A 505 1.55 -17.81 -20.20
CA LEU A 505 0.46 -18.74 -20.50
C LEU A 505 0.49 -19.13 -21.98
N MET A 506 0.16 -20.39 -22.26
CA MET A 506 0.17 -20.99 -23.61
C MET A 506 -1.22 -21.54 -23.94
N GLY A 507 -1.59 -21.49 -25.23
CA GLY A 507 -2.86 -22.04 -25.70
C GLY A 507 -4.08 -21.21 -25.31
N VAL A 508 -3.89 -19.95 -24.98
CA VAL A 508 -4.93 -19.02 -24.53
C VAL A 508 -5.38 -18.13 -25.70
N LEU A 509 -6.63 -17.67 -25.66
CA LEU A 509 -7.18 -16.66 -26.56
C LEU A 509 -7.13 -15.30 -25.87
N TYR A 510 -6.28 -14.39 -26.35
CA TYR A 510 -6.21 -13.01 -25.88
C TYR A 510 -7.06 -12.12 -26.79
N ILE A 511 -7.88 -11.25 -26.19
CA ILE A 511 -8.72 -10.28 -26.93
C ILE A 511 -8.41 -8.89 -26.38
N LEU A 512 -7.93 -8.00 -27.25
CA LEU A 512 -7.48 -6.66 -26.90
C LEU A 512 -8.35 -5.59 -27.61
N ASP A 513 -8.72 -4.54 -26.86
CA ASP A 513 -9.52 -3.42 -27.37
C ASP A 513 -8.63 -2.19 -27.59
N GLU A 514 -8.37 -1.85 -28.84
CA GLU A 514 -7.59 -0.65 -29.25
C GLU A 514 -6.29 -0.46 -28.44
N PRO A 515 -5.39 -1.46 -28.41
CA PRO A 515 -4.19 -1.36 -27.55
C PRO A 515 -3.19 -0.29 -27.97
N SER A 516 -3.29 0.23 -29.19
CA SER A 516 -2.43 1.33 -29.69
C SER A 516 -2.87 2.70 -29.21
N ILE A 517 -4.06 2.83 -28.60
CA ILE A 517 -4.63 4.13 -28.23
C ILE A 517 -3.68 4.94 -27.31
N GLY A 518 -3.41 6.18 -27.71
CA GLY A 518 -2.55 7.08 -26.94
C GLY A 518 -1.06 6.77 -27.02
N LEU A 519 -0.64 5.86 -27.91
CA LEU A 519 0.77 5.60 -28.17
C LEU A 519 1.32 6.53 -29.25
N HIS A 520 2.57 6.92 -29.09
CA HIS A 520 3.34 7.53 -30.18
C HIS A 520 3.77 6.42 -31.15
N GLN A 521 3.84 6.74 -32.44
CA GLN A 521 4.20 5.79 -33.49
C GLN A 521 5.45 4.95 -33.16
N ARG A 522 6.46 5.54 -32.54
CA ARG A 522 7.70 4.86 -32.08
C ARG A 522 7.41 3.71 -31.11
N ASP A 523 6.35 3.80 -30.29
CA ASP A 523 6.01 2.79 -29.29
C ASP A 523 5.07 1.72 -29.85
N ASN A 524 4.40 1.98 -30.99
CA ASN A 524 3.59 1.00 -31.70
C ASN A 524 4.42 -0.23 -32.12
N ASP A 525 5.66 -0.03 -32.57
CA ASP A 525 6.57 -1.13 -32.94
C ASP A 525 6.85 -2.05 -31.74
N LYS A 526 7.03 -1.50 -30.56
CA LYS A 526 7.24 -2.26 -29.32
C LYS A 526 6.00 -3.08 -28.95
N LEU A 527 4.83 -2.46 -29.05
CA LEU A 527 3.54 -3.13 -28.81
C LEU A 527 3.35 -4.29 -29.81
N LEU A 528 3.59 -4.05 -31.09
CA LEU A 528 3.48 -5.08 -32.14
C LEU A 528 4.43 -6.25 -31.88
N ALA A 529 5.69 -5.97 -31.52
CA ALA A 529 6.67 -7.01 -31.16
C ALA A 529 6.16 -7.82 -29.97
N THR A 530 5.56 -7.16 -29.00
CA THR A 530 4.98 -7.77 -27.79
C THR A 530 3.81 -8.71 -28.15
N LEU A 531 2.89 -8.26 -29.02
CA LEU A 531 1.75 -9.08 -29.48
C LEU A 531 2.20 -10.27 -30.32
N LYS A 532 3.23 -10.09 -31.15
CA LYS A 532 3.84 -11.18 -31.93
C LYS A 532 4.47 -12.23 -31.01
N ASN A 533 5.17 -11.79 -29.95
CA ASN A 533 5.73 -12.70 -28.95
C ASN A 533 4.63 -13.51 -28.25
N LEU A 534 3.50 -12.89 -27.89
CA LEU A 534 2.35 -13.60 -27.31
C LEU A 534 1.85 -14.70 -28.26
N ARG A 535 1.72 -14.38 -29.55
CA ARG A 535 1.32 -15.35 -30.59
C ARG A 535 2.33 -16.50 -30.67
N ASP A 536 3.62 -16.18 -30.69
CA ASP A 536 4.71 -17.14 -30.88
C ASP A 536 4.84 -18.13 -29.71
N LEU A 537 4.26 -17.80 -28.55
CA LEU A 537 4.08 -18.71 -27.41
C LEU A 537 2.94 -19.72 -27.63
N GLY A 538 2.30 -19.75 -28.81
CA GLY A 538 1.20 -20.67 -29.14
C GLY A 538 -0.18 -20.14 -28.72
N ASN A 539 -0.33 -18.83 -28.63
CA ASN A 539 -1.60 -18.19 -28.29
C ASN A 539 -2.31 -17.65 -29.53
N THR A 540 -3.63 -17.54 -29.45
CA THR A 540 -4.43 -16.79 -30.42
C THR A 540 -4.61 -15.38 -29.88
N VAL A 541 -4.33 -14.37 -30.69
CA VAL A 541 -4.43 -12.96 -30.29
C VAL A 541 -5.38 -12.26 -31.24
N ILE A 542 -6.52 -11.79 -30.72
CA ILE A 542 -7.50 -10.97 -31.47
C ILE A 542 -7.36 -9.53 -31.01
N VAL A 543 -7.17 -8.60 -31.94
CA VAL A 543 -7.04 -7.18 -31.66
C VAL A 543 -8.15 -6.44 -32.39
N VAL A 544 -8.94 -5.66 -31.67
CA VAL A 544 -9.88 -4.69 -32.24
C VAL A 544 -9.09 -3.40 -32.42
N GLU A 545 -8.98 -2.89 -33.65
CA GLU A 545 -8.16 -1.70 -33.94
C GLU A 545 -8.80 -0.77 -34.95
N HIS A 546 -8.45 0.49 -34.81
CA HIS A 546 -8.79 1.55 -35.75
C HIS A 546 -7.56 2.12 -36.44
N ASP A 547 -6.38 1.94 -35.88
CA ASP A 547 -5.11 2.48 -36.38
C ASP A 547 -4.62 1.67 -37.59
N GLU A 548 -4.28 2.32 -38.68
CA GLU A 548 -3.77 1.71 -39.93
C GLU A 548 -2.43 0.98 -39.70
N ASP A 549 -1.61 1.52 -38.93
CA ASP A 549 -0.29 0.90 -38.57
C ASP A 549 -0.44 -0.48 -37.90
N UNK A 550 -1.27 -0.63 -37.20
CA UNK A 550 -1.62 -1.85 -36.55
C UNK A 550 -2.20 -2.84 -37.52
N UNK A 551 -2.78 -2.42 -38.45
CA UNK A 551 -3.32 -3.22 -39.45
C UNK A 551 -2.26 -3.64 -40.45
N UNK A 552 -1.46 -2.86 -40.67
CA UNK A 552 -0.39 -3.12 -41.57
C UNK A 552 0.66 -4.07 -41.06
N UNK A 553 0.71 -4.04 -39.97
CA UNK A 553 1.62 -4.93 -39.29
C UNK A 553 1.20 -6.37 -39.26
N CYS A 554 0.10 -6.51 -39.40
CA CYS A 554 -0.45 -7.86 -39.38
C CYS A 554 -0.45 -8.56 -40.73
N ARG A 555 -0.02 -7.97 -41.76
CA ARG A 555 0.11 -8.57 -43.10
C ARG A 555 1.35 -9.45 -43.22
#